data_cb8a7b9b3ccb618367df7638578ca108
#
_entry.id   cb8a7b9b3ccb618367df7638578ca108
#
_cell.length_a   1.000
_cell.length_b   1.000
_cell.length_c   1.000
_cell.angle_alpha   90.00
_cell.angle_beta   90.00
_cell.angle_gamma   90.00
#
_symmetry.space_group_name_H-M   'P 1'
#
loop_
_entity.id
_entity.type
_entity.pdbx_description
1 polymer ?
#
loop_
_entity_poly.entity_id
_entity_poly.type
_entity_poly.pdbx_seq_one_letter_code
_entity_poly.pdbx_strand_id
1 'polypeptide(L)'
;MQIEDQIYGSFELQPLFRDLIQTRLFQRLKGIHQGGAIIIADPSITLTRYEHSIGVMLLIKKLGGSLEEQVAGLLHDLSHTAFSHLVDYVLDYENEDYHEQIFAIYLSDPEIVEILNRHGLDYRQFLDLEQFSVLDYPMPSLCADRIDYTLRDLYHLKKISKEDMDWFVDGLIVQEGRIFVKSRRHANWFRIQFTYLNDSYFNGKESQQASQFMSKMVRHYYESGLISKADFGLNDLQFIEKIEGLSGQAIRSMYNQWLRNGKDKIDLKFKSRKVLPDVI
;
A
#
# COMPACT_ATOMS: atom_id res chain seq x y z
N MET A 1 14.98 0.41 -19.91
CA MET A 1 15.51 0.52 -18.53
C MET A 1 15.23 -0.79 -17.84
N GLN A 2 16.26 -1.40 -17.27
CA GLN A 2 16.09 -2.63 -16.48
C GLN A 2 15.73 -2.25 -15.04
N ILE A 3 14.77 -2.96 -14.45
CA ILE A 3 14.42 -2.89 -13.03
C ILE A 3 14.63 -4.26 -12.40
N GLU A 4 15.18 -4.27 -11.21
CA GLU A 4 15.31 -5.47 -10.40
C GLU A 4 14.35 -5.39 -9.21
N ASP A 5 13.47 -6.39 -9.10
CA ASP A 5 12.57 -6.54 -7.97
C ASP A 5 12.96 -7.78 -7.16
N GLN A 6 13.02 -7.63 -5.84
CA GLN A 6 13.47 -8.69 -4.93
C GLN A 6 12.57 -9.93 -4.95
N ILE A 7 11.29 -9.76 -5.32
CA ILE A 7 10.30 -10.84 -5.35
C ILE A 7 10.19 -11.43 -6.75
N TYR A 8 10.04 -10.59 -7.77
CA TYR A 8 9.67 -11.05 -9.11
C TYR A 8 10.83 -11.14 -10.08
N GLY A 9 12.03 -10.68 -9.69
CA GLY A 9 13.24 -10.73 -10.51
C GLY A 9 13.44 -9.52 -11.41
N SER A 10 14.19 -9.70 -12.50
CA SER A 10 14.60 -8.63 -13.40
C SER A 10 13.66 -8.48 -14.58
N PHE A 11 13.26 -7.24 -14.89
CA PHE A 11 12.38 -6.92 -16.00
C PHE A 11 12.92 -5.75 -16.81
N GLU A 12 12.73 -5.82 -18.13
CA GLU A 12 12.89 -4.66 -19.00
C GLU A 12 11.59 -3.84 -19.01
N LEU A 13 11.67 -2.58 -18.57
CA LEU A 13 10.54 -1.67 -18.56
C LEU A 13 10.34 -1.04 -19.92
N GLN A 14 9.10 -1.09 -20.41
CA GLN A 14 8.66 -0.30 -21.56
C GLN A 14 8.76 1.21 -21.26
N PRO A 15 8.90 2.08 -22.28
CA PRO A 15 8.98 3.53 -22.07
C PRO A 15 7.84 4.11 -21.25
N LEU A 16 6.59 3.65 -21.44
CA LEU A 16 5.42 4.06 -20.68
C LEU A 16 5.63 3.92 -19.16
N PHE A 17 6.02 2.75 -18.68
CA PHE A 17 6.21 2.51 -17.25
C PHE A 17 7.36 3.33 -16.68
N ARG A 18 8.45 3.46 -17.45
CA ARG A 18 9.57 4.32 -17.05
C ARG A 18 9.12 5.76 -16.87
N ASP A 19 8.35 6.30 -17.82
CA ASP A 19 7.90 7.69 -17.79
C ASP A 19 6.90 7.90 -16.62
N LEU A 20 5.95 6.99 -16.41
CA LEU A 20 5.02 7.04 -15.26
C LEU A 20 5.74 6.97 -13.91
N ILE A 21 6.71 6.07 -13.76
CA ILE A 21 7.49 5.92 -12.52
C ILE A 21 8.29 7.19 -12.21
N GLN A 22 8.72 7.96 -13.20
CA GLN A 22 9.49 9.18 -13.01
C GLN A 22 8.62 10.39 -12.67
N THR A 23 7.30 10.32 -12.76
CA THR A 23 6.40 11.43 -12.39
C THR A 23 6.57 11.83 -10.92
N ARG A 24 6.38 13.11 -10.65
CA ARG A 24 6.47 13.65 -9.28
C ARG A 24 5.53 12.92 -8.32
N LEU A 25 4.31 12.63 -8.73
CA LEU A 25 3.32 11.95 -7.89
C LEU A 25 3.73 10.50 -7.58
N PHE A 26 4.25 9.76 -8.56
CA PHE A 26 4.72 8.40 -8.31
C PHE A 26 5.98 8.37 -7.45
N GLN A 27 6.92 9.29 -7.69
CA GLN A 27 8.14 9.40 -6.86
C GLN A 27 7.83 9.76 -5.40
N ARG A 28 6.72 10.44 -5.12
CA ARG A 28 6.24 10.73 -3.76
C ARG A 28 6.02 9.45 -2.95
N LEU A 29 5.59 8.37 -3.59
CA LEU A 29 5.33 7.08 -2.94
C LEU A 29 6.58 6.47 -2.29
N LYS A 30 7.79 6.88 -2.67
CA LYS A 30 9.04 6.50 -1.99
C LYS A 30 9.11 6.97 -0.53
N GLY A 31 8.33 7.95 -0.18
CA GLY A 31 8.25 8.48 1.18
C GLY A 31 6.94 8.13 1.89
N ILE A 32 6.12 7.22 1.36
CA ILE A 32 4.90 6.74 2.01
C ILE A 32 5.08 5.27 2.35
N HIS A 33 5.19 4.99 3.65
CA HIS A 33 5.42 3.62 4.12
C HIS A 33 4.14 2.78 4.06
N GLN A 34 4.30 1.54 3.55
CA GLN A 34 3.22 0.55 3.42
C GLN A 34 2.56 0.26 4.78
N GLY A 35 3.34 0.10 5.83
CA GLY A 35 2.86 -0.17 7.19
C GLY A 35 2.26 1.05 7.90
N GLY A 36 2.27 2.23 7.29
CA GLY A 36 1.70 3.45 7.86
C GLY A 36 2.40 3.93 9.13
N ALA A 37 1.64 4.25 10.18
CA ALA A 37 2.17 4.89 11.38
C ALA A 37 3.11 4.01 12.23
N ILE A 38 3.22 2.71 11.97
CA ILE A 38 4.11 1.80 12.72
C ILE A 38 5.59 2.25 12.68
N ILE A 39 6.01 2.99 11.65
CA ILE A 39 7.38 3.54 11.54
C ILE A 39 7.75 4.47 12.69
N ILE A 40 6.77 5.02 13.40
CA ILE A 40 7.02 5.83 14.60
C ILE A 40 7.47 4.95 15.76
N ALA A 41 6.93 3.74 15.87
CA ALA A 41 7.33 2.73 16.86
C ALA A 41 8.60 2.01 16.42
N ASP A 42 8.66 1.56 15.17
CA ASP A 42 9.79 0.81 14.59
C ASP A 42 10.28 1.42 13.26
N PRO A 43 11.36 2.24 13.28
CA PRO A 43 11.92 2.84 12.07
C PRO A 43 12.75 1.88 11.22
N SER A 44 12.91 0.63 11.60
CA SER A 44 13.55 -0.37 10.74
C SER A 44 12.64 -0.81 9.59
N ILE A 45 11.35 -0.46 9.68
CA ILE A 45 10.35 -0.70 8.63
C ILE A 45 10.53 0.38 7.57
N THR A 46 11.03 -0.01 6.40
CA THR A 46 11.40 0.91 5.32
C THR A 46 10.65 0.66 4.01
N LEU A 47 9.78 -0.36 3.99
CA LEU A 47 8.99 -0.69 2.80
C LEU A 47 7.99 0.41 2.50
N THR A 48 7.99 0.86 1.24
CA THR A 48 7.15 1.96 0.78
C THR A 48 6.14 1.52 -0.28
N ARG A 49 5.16 2.36 -0.52
CA ARG A 49 4.17 2.15 -1.59
C ARG A 49 4.77 2.18 -2.98
N TYR A 50 5.95 2.78 -3.13
CA TYR A 50 6.69 2.79 -4.39
C TYR A 50 7.10 1.37 -4.81
N GLU A 51 7.75 0.62 -3.93
CA GLU A 51 8.16 -0.76 -4.21
C GLU A 51 6.95 -1.67 -4.41
N HIS A 52 5.90 -1.48 -3.59
CA HIS A 52 4.66 -2.23 -3.71
C HIS A 52 3.98 -2.01 -5.07
N SER A 53 3.74 -0.77 -5.48
CA SER A 53 3.08 -0.45 -6.76
C SER A 53 3.85 -1.00 -7.97
N ILE A 54 5.18 -0.94 -7.94
CA ILE A 54 6.01 -1.58 -8.97
C ILE A 54 5.83 -3.10 -8.91
N GLY A 55 5.84 -3.69 -7.74
CA GLY A 55 5.66 -5.12 -7.54
C GLY A 55 4.31 -5.62 -8.06
N VAL A 56 3.23 -4.91 -7.78
CA VAL A 56 1.89 -5.25 -8.31
C VAL A 56 1.89 -5.24 -9.84
N MET A 57 2.43 -4.20 -10.46
CA MET A 57 2.58 -4.14 -11.92
C MET A 57 3.40 -5.32 -12.47
N LEU A 58 4.52 -5.66 -11.82
CA LEU A 58 5.38 -6.78 -12.25
C LEU A 58 4.70 -8.14 -12.07
N LEU A 59 3.94 -8.33 -10.99
CA LEU A 59 3.16 -9.55 -10.79
C LEU A 59 2.08 -9.70 -11.87
N ILE A 60 1.32 -8.64 -12.15
CA ILE A 60 0.33 -8.64 -13.23
C ILE A 60 0.99 -9.00 -14.57
N LYS A 61 2.12 -8.38 -14.88
CA LYS A 61 2.92 -8.72 -16.09
C LYS A 61 3.34 -10.18 -16.12
N LYS A 62 3.85 -10.71 -15.00
CA LYS A 62 4.28 -12.13 -14.87
C LYS A 62 3.11 -13.09 -15.07
N LEU A 63 1.92 -12.69 -14.66
CA LEU A 63 0.68 -13.46 -14.80
C LEU A 63 0.02 -13.31 -16.20
N GLY A 64 0.62 -12.53 -17.10
CA GLY A 64 0.12 -12.34 -18.47
C GLY A 64 -1.01 -11.33 -18.60
N GLY A 65 -1.19 -10.46 -17.58
CA GLY A 65 -2.18 -9.37 -17.63
C GLY A 65 -1.91 -8.35 -18.74
N SER A 66 -2.96 -7.68 -19.19
CA SER A 66 -2.90 -6.69 -20.27
C SER A 66 -2.02 -5.48 -19.94
N LEU A 67 -1.72 -4.66 -20.93
CA LEU A 67 -0.99 -3.41 -20.69
C LEU A 67 -1.77 -2.49 -19.76
N GLU A 68 -3.08 -2.42 -19.94
CA GLU A 68 -3.98 -1.61 -19.13
C GLU A 68 -4.01 -2.11 -17.67
N GLU A 69 -4.09 -3.42 -17.45
CA GLU A 69 -4.01 -3.99 -16.09
C GLU A 69 -2.67 -3.70 -15.43
N GLN A 70 -1.56 -3.76 -16.17
CA GLN A 70 -0.23 -3.41 -15.64
C GLN A 70 -0.16 -1.93 -15.27
N VAL A 71 -0.73 -1.02 -16.09
CA VAL A 71 -0.79 0.42 -15.78
C VAL A 71 -1.68 0.67 -14.56
N ALA A 72 -2.86 0.03 -14.51
CA ALA A 72 -3.74 0.10 -13.34
C ALA A 72 -3.00 -0.36 -12.07
N GLY A 73 -2.29 -1.49 -12.13
CA GLY A 73 -1.47 -2.01 -11.04
C GLY A 73 -0.33 -1.08 -10.60
N LEU A 74 0.28 -0.36 -11.55
CA LEU A 74 1.30 0.64 -11.21
C LEU A 74 0.70 1.85 -10.49
N LEU A 75 -0.49 2.31 -10.90
CA LEU A 75 -1.06 3.58 -10.44
C LEU A 75 -2.07 3.46 -9.31
N HIS A 76 -2.51 2.23 -8.92
CA HIS A 76 -3.62 2.05 -7.96
C HIS A 76 -3.41 2.76 -6.62
N ASP A 77 -2.18 2.82 -6.14
CA ASP A 77 -1.81 3.43 -4.85
C ASP A 77 -1.41 4.91 -4.94
N LEU A 78 -1.51 5.53 -6.13
CA LEU A 78 -1.00 6.89 -6.39
C LEU A 78 -1.54 7.95 -5.43
N SER A 79 -2.76 7.77 -4.93
CA SER A 79 -3.47 8.70 -4.06
C SER A 79 -3.29 8.46 -2.56
N HIS A 80 -2.54 7.43 -2.16
CA HIS A 80 -2.28 7.21 -0.73
C HIS A 80 -1.66 8.44 -0.06
N THR A 81 -2.15 8.73 1.13
CA THR A 81 -1.74 9.88 1.95
C THR A 81 -0.58 9.53 2.87
N ALA A 82 -0.02 10.53 3.54
CA ALA A 82 1.00 10.31 4.55
C ALA A 82 0.55 9.25 5.56
N PHE A 83 1.44 8.31 5.87
CA PHE A 83 1.17 7.14 6.71
C PHE A 83 0.03 6.25 6.22
N SER A 84 -0.14 6.17 4.89
CA SER A 84 -1.13 5.29 4.24
C SER A 84 -2.57 5.54 4.73
N HIS A 85 -3.08 4.70 5.62
CA HIS A 85 -4.45 4.76 6.15
C HIS A 85 -4.64 5.66 7.38
N LEU A 86 -3.64 6.46 7.77
CA LEU A 86 -3.78 7.33 8.94
C LEU A 86 -4.95 8.31 8.82
N VAL A 87 -5.16 8.86 7.62
CA VAL A 87 -6.22 9.84 7.37
C VAL A 87 -7.60 9.25 7.52
N ASP A 88 -7.78 7.96 7.22
CA ASP A 88 -9.04 7.25 7.45
C ASP A 88 -9.44 7.31 8.93
N TYR A 89 -8.48 7.09 9.84
CA TYR A 89 -8.73 7.22 11.28
C TYR A 89 -8.89 8.66 11.75
N VAL A 90 -8.28 9.63 11.07
CA VAL A 90 -8.41 11.07 11.40
C VAL A 90 -9.78 11.61 11.01
N LEU A 91 -10.33 11.17 9.88
CA LEU A 91 -11.56 11.68 9.30
C LEU A 91 -12.77 10.72 9.45
N ASP A 92 -12.61 9.63 10.23
CA ASP A 92 -13.63 8.61 10.51
C ASP A 92 -14.15 7.87 9.26
N TYR A 93 -13.26 7.55 8.31
CA TYR A 93 -13.56 6.69 7.16
C TYR A 93 -13.49 5.21 7.59
N GLU A 94 -14.62 4.63 7.97
CA GLU A 94 -14.70 3.26 8.51
C GLU A 94 -14.29 2.18 7.49
N ASN A 95 -14.38 2.47 6.19
CA ASN A 95 -13.99 1.55 5.13
C ASN A 95 -12.50 1.62 4.76
N GLU A 96 -11.72 2.51 5.37
CA GLU A 96 -10.31 2.75 5.01
C GLU A 96 -10.14 3.07 3.51
N ASP A 97 -11.06 3.85 2.92
CA ASP A 97 -11.21 4.11 1.49
C ASP A 97 -10.97 5.59 1.07
N TYR A 98 -10.44 6.42 1.97
CA TYR A 98 -10.21 7.83 1.65
C TYR A 98 -9.34 8.03 0.41
N HIS A 99 -8.30 7.22 0.24
CA HIS A 99 -7.41 7.28 -0.92
C HIS A 99 -8.16 6.96 -2.23
N GLU A 100 -9.12 6.03 -2.21
CA GLU A 100 -9.96 5.72 -3.37
C GLU A 100 -10.83 6.92 -3.76
N GLN A 101 -11.41 7.62 -2.77
CA GLN A 101 -12.27 8.79 -3.02
C GLN A 101 -11.53 9.97 -3.65
N ILE A 102 -10.23 10.10 -3.41
CA ILE A 102 -9.39 11.16 -3.99
C ILE A 102 -8.58 10.68 -5.20
N PHE A 103 -8.65 9.41 -5.57
CA PHE A 103 -7.85 8.81 -6.63
C PHE A 103 -7.98 9.55 -7.97
N ALA A 104 -9.20 9.89 -8.36
CA ALA A 104 -9.46 10.63 -9.60
C ALA A 104 -8.70 11.96 -9.69
N ILE A 105 -8.49 12.64 -8.54
CA ILE A 105 -7.73 13.90 -8.48
C ILE A 105 -6.26 13.67 -8.83
N TYR A 106 -5.68 12.60 -8.30
CA TYR A 106 -4.27 12.25 -8.55
C TYR A 106 -4.06 11.71 -9.96
N LEU A 107 -4.96 10.85 -10.43
CA LEU A 107 -4.88 10.27 -11.76
C LEU A 107 -5.06 11.33 -12.88
N SER A 108 -5.83 12.39 -12.62
CA SER A 108 -6.01 13.51 -13.56
C SER A 108 -4.88 14.54 -13.54
N ASP A 109 -3.77 14.28 -12.84
CA ASP A 109 -2.60 15.15 -12.89
C ASP A 109 -2.11 15.31 -14.33
N PRO A 110 -1.86 16.56 -14.81
CA PRO A 110 -1.50 16.83 -16.18
C PRO A 110 -0.28 16.05 -16.67
N GLU A 111 0.72 15.79 -15.83
CA GLU A 111 1.92 15.02 -16.17
C GLU A 111 1.54 13.55 -16.48
N ILE A 112 0.69 12.93 -15.67
CA ILE A 112 0.21 11.55 -15.87
C ILE A 112 -0.65 11.45 -17.12
N VAL A 113 -1.60 12.37 -17.27
CA VAL A 113 -2.50 12.41 -18.46
C VAL A 113 -1.72 12.57 -19.74
N GLU A 114 -0.71 13.45 -19.78
CA GLU A 114 0.14 13.64 -20.94
C GLU A 114 0.92 12.36 -21.31
N ILE A 115 1.50 11.68 -20.31
CA ILE A 115 2.24 10.44 -20.54
C ILE A 115 1.30 9.36 -21.08
N LEU A 116 0.15 9.13 -20.46
CA LEU A 116 -0.81 8.12 -20.92
C LEU A 116 -1.25 8.41 -22.35
N ASN A 117 -1.64 9.65 -22.68
CA ASN A 117 -2.05 10.06 -24.01
C ASN A 117 -0.93 9.85 -25.06
N ARG A 118 0.33 10.16 -24.73
CA ARG A 118 1.50 9.95 -25.61
C ARG A 118 1.67 8.48 -25.96
N HIS A 119 1.24 7.57 -25.08
CA HIS A 119 1.28 6.13 -25.30
C HIS A 119 -0.06 5.54 -25.78
N GLY A 120 -1.02 6.38 -26.18
CA GLY A 120 -2.30 5.96 -26.76
C GLY A 120 -3.32 5.47 -25.74
N LEU A 121 -3.14 5.78 -24.46
CA LEU A 121 -4.05 5.41 -23.37
C LEU A 121 -4.82 6.63 -22.88
N ASP A 122 -6.13 6.46 -22.61
CA ASP A 122 -6.96 7.48 -21.99
C ASP A 122 -6.98 7.25 -20.46
N TYR A 123 -6.59 8.25 -19.66
CA TYR A 123 -6.57 8.12 -18.21
C TYR A 123 -7.94 7.75 -17.63
N ARG A 124 -9.04 8.12 -18.30
CA ARG A 124 -10.41 7.84 -17.86
C ARG A 124 -10.72 6.34 -17.75
N GLN A 125 -10.03 5.50 -18.51
CA GLN A 125 -10.20 4.05 -18.41
C GLN A 125 -9.62 3.47 -17.09
N PHE A 126 -8.84 4.24 -16.34
CA PHE A 126 -8.28 3.84 -15.05
C PHE A 126 -9.01 4.45 -13.85
N LEU A 127 -10.07 5.22 -14.05
CA LEU A 127 -10.84 5.81 -12.95
C LEU A 127 -11.61 4.76 -12.14
N ASP A 128 -12.02 3.69 -12.78
CA ASP A 128 -12.66 2.54 -12.16
C ASP A 128 -11.68 1.36 -12.15
N LEU A 129 -11.06 1.11 -11.00
CA LEU A 129 -10.09 0.03 -10.83
C LEU A 129 -10.75 -1.34 -10.66
N GLU A 130 -12.05 -1.42 -10.30
CA GLU A 130 -12.77 -2.69 -10.10
C GLU A 130 -12.90 -3.51 -11.39
N GLN A 131 -12.80 -2.86 -12.56
CA GLN A 131 -12.79 -3.56 -13.84
C GLN A 131 -11.54 -4.43 -14.08
N PHE A 132 -10.45 -4.19 -13.32
CA PHE A 132 -9.17 -4.89 -13.42
C PHE A 132 -9.09 -6.01 -12.38
N SER A 133 -9.79 -7.12 -12.62
CA SER A 133 -10.00 -8.17 -11.65
C SER A 133 -8.73 -8.96 -11.25
N VAL A 134 -7.65 -8.90 -12.05
CA VAL A 134 -6.35 -9.42 -11.66
C VAL A 134 -5.67 -8.49 -10.65
N LEU A 135 -5.85 -7.16 -10.80
CA LEU A 135 -5.30 -6.16 -9.89
C LEU A 135 -5.95 -6.24 -8.52
N ASP A 136 -7.27 -6.04 -8.48
CA ASP A 136 -8.06 -6.14 -7.24
C ASP A 136 -9.34 -6.97 -7.46
N TYR A 137 -9.66 -7.77 -6.46
CA TYR A 137 -10.82 -8.64 -6.49
C TYR A 137 -11.39 -8.76 -5.07
N PRO A 138 -12.73 -8.83 -4.92
CA PRO A 138 -13.36 -8.89 -3.60
C PRO A 138 -12.82 -10.02 -2.71
N MET A 139 -12.67 -9.72 -1.41
CA MET A 139 -12.39 -10.74 -0.41
C MET A 139 -13.46 -11.85 -0.47
N PRO A 140 -13.11 -13.10 -0.23
CA PRO A 140 -11.81 -13.60 0.27
C PRO A 140 -10.84 -14.07 -0.82
N SER A 141 -11.11 -13.81 -2.10
CA SER A 141 -10.30 -14.29 -3.23
C SER A 141 -8.93 -13.59 -3.33
N LEU A 142 -8.05 -14.13 -4.17
CA LEU A 142 -6.75 -13.51 -4.46
C LEU A 142 -6.87 -12.39 -5.48
N CYS A 143 -5.97 -11.41 -5.37
CA CYS A 143 -5.68 -10.39 -6.36
C CYS A 143 -4.20 -10.01 -6.29
N ALA A 144 -3.67 -9.34 -7.31
CA ALA A 144 -2.24 -9.02 -7.39
C ALA A 144 -1.80 -8.07 -6.29
N ASP A 145 -2.60 -7.06 -5.96
CA ASP A 145 -2.36 -6.18 -4.81
C ASP A 145 -2.17 -6.97 -3.52
N ARG A 146 -3.14 -7.82 -3.18
CA ARG A 146 -3.12 -8.64 -1.96
C ARG A 146 -1.96 -9.60 -1.90
N ILE A 147 -1.59 -10.20 -3.03
CA ILE A 147 -0.44 -11.09 -3.12
C ILE A 147 0.85 -10.32 -2.91
N ASP A 148 1.04 -9.20 -3.62
CA ASP A 148 2.28 -8.43 -3.53
C ASP A 148 2.55 -7.95 -2.12
N TYR A 149 1.59 -7.22 -1.48
CA TYR A 149 1.86 -6.72 -0.14
C TYR A 149 2.09 -7.84 0.87
N THR A 150 1.39 -8.99 0.74
CA THR A 150 1.60 -10.11 1.66
C THR A 150 3.02 -10.66 1.55
N LEU A 151 3.47 -10.93 0.33
CA LEU A 151 4.81 -11.47 0.10
C LEU A 151 5.90 -10.45 0.44
N ARG A 152 5.72 -9.22 0.02
CA ARG A 152 6.70 -8.14 0.15
C ARG A 152 6.92 -7.75 1.61
N ASP A 153 5.86 -7.52 2.37
CA ASP A 153 5.96 -7.21 3.79
C ASP A 153 6.60 -8.36 4.58
N LEU A 154 6.16 -9.60 4.36
CA LEU A 154 6.70 -10.76 5.08
C LEU A 154 8.15 -11.06 4.73
N TYR A 155 8.54 -10.85 3.47
CA TYR A 155 9.95 -10.97 3.07
C TYR A 155 10.81 -9.89 3.71
N HIS A 156 10.34 -8.65 3.70
CA HIS A 156 11.00 -7.53 4.36
C HIS A 156 11.15 -7.77 5.88
N LEU A 157 10.12 -8.31 6.51
CA LEU A 157 10.11 -8.72 7.93
C LEU A 157 10.91 -10.01 8.18
N LYS A 158 11.54 -10.63 7.16
CA LYS A 158 12.31 -11.88 7.23
C LYS A 158 11.50 -13.06 7.79
N LYS A 159 10.20 -13.12 7.46
CA LYS A 159 9.28 -14.19 7.89
C LYS A 159 9.13 -15.30 6.87
N ILE A 160 9.39 -15.01 5.60
CA ILE A 160 9.38 -15.96 4.49
C ILE A 160 10.70 -15.85 3.71
N SER A 161 11.11 -16.92 3.04
CA SER A 161 12.30 -16.95 2.21
C SER A 161 11.98 -16.61 0.75
N LYS A 162 13.02 -16.37 -0.05
CA LYS A 162 12.88 -16.18 -1.50
C LYS A 162 12.33 -17.44 -2.17
N GLU A 163 12.77 -18.61 -1.74
CA GLU A 163 12.32 -19.90 -2.22
C GLU A 163 10.83 -20.14 -1.96
N ASP A 164 10.34 -19.73 -0.78
CA ASP A 164 8.90 -19.78 -0.46
C ASP A 164 8.08 -18.91 -1.40
N MET A 165 8.56 -17.68 -1.68
CA MET A 165 7.89 -16.76 -2.59
C MET A 165 7.88 -17.30 -4.02
N ASP A 166 9.03 -17.76 -4.53
CA ASP A 166 9.15 -18.32 -5.88
C ASP A 166 8.21 -19.51 -6.05
N TRP A 167 8.24 -20.44 -5.08
CA TRP A 167 7.35 -21.59 -5.09
C TRP A 167 5.86 -21.17 -5.11
N PHE A 168 5.47 -20.17 -4.33
CA PHE A 168 4.09 -19.72 -4.30
C PHE A 168 3.70 -19.04 -5.61
N VAL A 169 4.53 -18.12 -6.11
CA VAL A 169 4.27 -17.37 -7.36
C VAL A 169 4.20 -18.31 -8.57
N ASP A 170 5.05 -19.35 -8.64
CA ASP A 170 4.99 -20.36 -9.68
C ASP A 170 3.74 -21.27 -9.59
N GLY A 171 3.04 -21.20 -8.48
CA GLY A 171 1.75 -21.85 -8.25
C GLY A 171 0.53 -21.02 -8.63
N LEU A 172 0.69 -19.76 -9.03
CA LEU A 172 -0.42 -18.91 -9.45
C LEU A 172 -0.88 -19.25 -10.86
N ILE A 173 -2.19 -19.17 -11.07
CA ILE A 173 -2.83 -19.39 -12.38
C ILE A 173 -3.88 -18.30 -12.57
N VAL A 174 -3.92 -17.68 -13.76
CA VAL A 174 -5.01 -16.76 -14.15
C VAL A 174 -5.95 -17.50 -15.09
N GLN A 175 -7.21 -17.54 -14.73
CA GLN A 175 -8.29 -18.07 -15.56
C GLN A 175 -9.49 -17.11 -15.48
N GLU A 176 -10.03 -16.74 -16.64
CA GLU A 176 -11.18 -15.81 -16.74
C GLU A 176 -10.99 -14.52 -15.94
N GLY A 177 -9.78 -13.94 -15.99
CA GLY A 177 -9.43 -12.70 -15.31
C GLY A 177 -9.29 -12.84 -13.78
N ARG A 178 -9.30 -14.05 -13.21
CA ARG A 178 -9.17 -14.29 -11.77
C ARG A 178 -7.91 -15.07 -11.45
N ILE A 179 -7.34 -14.82 -10.26
CA ILE A 179 -6.15 -15.53 -9.76
C ILE A 179 -6.60 -16.73 -8.93
N PHE A 180 -6.08 -17.89 -9.30
CA PHE A 180 -6.21 -19.18 -8.60
C PHE A 180 -4.84 -19.69 -8.19
N VAL A 181 -4.81 -20.70 -7.33
CA VAL A 181 -3.61 -21.47 -7.02
C VAL A 181 -3.75 -22.93 -7.44
N LYS A 182 -2.66 -23.52 -7.91
CA LYS A 182 -2.63 -24.88 -8.46
C LYS A 182 -2.81 -26.01 -7.43
N SER A 183 -2.83 -25.73 -6.14
CA SER A 183 -3.07 -26.77 -5.13
C SER A 183 -3.52 -26.23 -3.78
N ARG A 184 -4.17 -27.10 -2.99
CA ARG A 184 -4.55 -26.81 -1.58
C ARG A 184 -3.32 -26.45 -0.70
N ARG A 185 -2.12 -26.93 -1.05
CA ARG A 185 -0.89 -26.59 -0.31
C ARG A 185 -0.56 -25.11 -0.48
N HIS A 186 -0.65 -24.56 -1.72
CA HIS A 186 -0.46 -23.14 -1.98
C HIS A 186 -1.54 -22.29 -1.27
N ALA A 187 -2.80 -22.69 -1.37
CA ALA A 187 -3.91 -22.00 -0.71
C ALA A 187 -3.71 -21.90 0.80
N ASN A 188 -3.41 -23.03 1.45
CA ASN A 188 -3.18 -23.06 2.90
C ASN A 188 -1.95 -22.27 3.32
N TRP A 189 -0.86 -22.35 2.56
CA TRP A 189 0.35 -21.59 2.86
C TRP A 189 0.07 -20.09 2.81
N PHE A 190 -0.52 -19.58 1.72
CA PHE A 190 -0.82 -18.17 1.58
C PHE A 190 -1.79 -17.68 2.66
N ARG A 191 -2.84 -18.45 2.95
CA ARG A 191 -3.80 -18.13 4.01
C ARG A 191 -3.10 -17.97 5.37
N ILE A 192 -2.14 -18.82 5.70
CA ILE A 192 -1.36 -18.74 6.95
C ILE A 192 -0.53 -17.46 6.96
N GLN A 193 0.20 -17.17 5.86
CA GLN A 193 1.05 -15.99 5.73
C GLN A 193 0.23 -14.71 5.82
N PHE A 194 -0.88 -14.64 5.09
CA PHE A 194 -1.79 -13.50 5.12
C PHE A 194 -2.37 -13.26 6.53
N THR A 195 -2.84 -14.33 7.19
CA THR A 195 -3.39 -14.22 8.55
C THR A 195 -2.33 -13.70 9.53
N TYR A 196 -1.10 -14.22 9.44
CA TYR A 196 0.00 -13.74 10.27
C TYR A 196 0.28 -12.26 10.04
N LEU A 197 0.39 -11.81 8.78
CA LEU A 197 0.63 -10.41 8.44
C LEU A 197 -0.49 -9.51 8.94
N ASN A 198 -1.75 -9.91 8.68
CA ASN A 198 -2.92 -9.12 9.10
C ASN A 198 -3.04 -9.00 10.62
N ASP A 199 -2.93 -10.12 11.35
CA ASP A 199 -3.24 -10.15 12.77
C ASP A 199 -2.06 -9.74 13.64
N SER A 200 -0.82 -10.11 13.24
CA SER A 200 0.37 -9.89 14.07
C SER A 200 1.15 -8.63 13.72
N TYR A 201 0.98 -8.12 12.50
CA TYR A 201 1.69 -6.93 12.04
C TYR A 201 0.74 -5.75 11.85
N PHE A 202 -0.18 -5.77 10.88
CA PHE A 202 -1.09 -4.64 10.64
C PHE A 202 -2.01 -4.37 11.82
N ASN A 203 -2.60 -5.41 12.41
CA ASN A 203 -3.40 -5.33 13.62
C ASN A 203 -2.62 -5.65 14.91
N GLY A 204 -1.29 -5.71 14.82
CA GLY A 204 -0.42 -5.91 15.97
C GLY A 204 -0.48 -4.73 16.95
N LYS A 205 -0.18 -5.00 18.22
CA LYS A 205 -0.27 -4.00 19.29
C LYS A 205 0.51 -2.71 18.98
N GLU A 206 1.72 -2.84 18.46
CA GLU A 206 2.60 -1.70 18.15
C GLU A 206 2.02 -0.84 17.03
N SER A 207 1.51 -1.47 15.96
CA SER A 207 0.85 -0.78 14.85
C SER A 207 -0.41 -0.04 15.33
N GLN A 208 -1.24 -0.71 16.13
CA GLN A 208 -2.44 -0.10 16.71
C GLN A 208 -2.12 1.09 17.60
N GLN A 209 -1.11 0.96 18.47
CA GLN A 209 -0.68 2.05 19.36
C GLN A 209 -0.13 3.24 18.58
N ALA A 210 0.72 3.00 17.57
CA ALA A 210 1.28 4.05 16.74
C ALA A 210 0.17 4.77 15.95
N SER A 211 -0.75 4.02 15.33
CA SER A 211 -1.89 4.58 14.59
C SER A 211 -2.80 5.40 15.49
N GLN A 212 -3.12 4.92 16.70
CA GLN A 212 -3.95 5.66 17.64
C GLN A 212 -3.28 6.93 18.14
N PHE A 213 -1.99 6.89 18.47
CA PHE A 213 -1.24 8.07 18.87
C PHE A 213 -1.27 9.13 17.76
N MET A 214 -0.88 8.72 16.55
CA MET A 214 -0.82 9.61 15.38
C MET A 214 -2.19 10.18 15.02
N SER A 215 -3.22 9.34 14.94
CA SER A 215 -4.56 9.80 14.56
C SER A 215 -5.14 10.81 15.55
N LYS A 216 -4.99 10.59 16.86
CA LYS A 216 -5.46 11.55 17.89
C LYS A 216 -4.73 12.89 17.81
N MET A 217 -3.42 12.85 17.61
CA MET A 217 -2.61 14.06 17.49
C MET A 217 -2.92 14.84 16.21
N VAL A 218 -2.98 14.14 15.06
CA VAL A 218 -3.27 14.75 13.76
C VAL A 218 -4.70 15.31 13.73
N ARG A 219 -5.68 14.58 14.31
CA ARG A 219 -7.05 15.06 14.45
C ARG A 219 -7.10 16.38 15.22
N HIS A 220 -6.40 16.47 16.36
CA HIS A 220 -6.33 17.70 17.13
C HIS A 220 -5.80 18.88 16.32
N TYR A 221 -4.73 18.70 15.55
CA TYR A 221 -4.20 19.75 14.70
C TYR A 221 -5.11 20.08 13.51
N TYR A 222 -5.80 19.08 12.96
CA TYR A 222 -6.77 19.28 11.89
C TYR A 222 -7.99 20.09 12.35
N GLU A 223 -8.58 19.73 13.50
CA GLU A 223 -9.71 20.46 14.10
C GLU A 223 -9.34 21.89 14.54
N SER A 224 -8.09 22.12 14.90
CA SER A 224 -7.56 23.44 15.22
C SER A 224 -7.21 24.28 13.98
N GLY A 225 -7.33 23.74 12.77
CA GLY A 225 -6.98 24.40 11.51
C GLY A 225 -5.48 24.53 11.25
N LEU A 226 -4.61 23.88 12.06
CA LEU A 226 -3.15 23.88 11.89
C LEU A 226 -2.68 22.87 10.84
N ILE A 227 -3.48 21.84 10.58
CA ILE A 227 -3.32 20.88 9.48
C ILE A 227 -4.57 20.97 8.60
N SER A 228 -4.40 20.89 7.29
CA SER A 228 -5.46 20.92 6.29
C SER A 228 -5.49 19.62 5.47
N LYS A 229 -6.54 19.42 4.66
CA LYS A 229 -6.59 18.27 3.73
C LYS A 229 -5.42 18.24 2.73
N ALA A 230 -4.89 19.41 2.34
CA ALA A 230 -3.74 19.48 1.44
C ALA A 230 -2.48 18.88 2.06
N ASP A 231 -2.33 18.96 3.37
CA ASP A 231 -1.17 18.43 4.09
C ASP A 231 -1.14 16.90 4.09
N PHE A 232 -2.28 16.24 3.96
CA PHE A 232 -2.33 14.77 3.83
C PHE A 232 -1.65 14.27 2.54
N GLY A 233 -1.52 15.13 1.53
CA GLY A 233 -0.78 14.84 0.30
C GLY A 233 0.76 14.90 0.43
N LEU A 234 1.31 15.28 1.58
CA LEU A 234 2.74 15.20 1.87
C LEU A 234 3.19 13.73 1.95
N ASN A 235 4.50 13.49 1.90
CA ASN A 235 5.05 12.19 2.30
C ASN A 235 5.24 12.13 3.83
N ASP A 236 5.54 10.94 4.35
CA ASP A 236 5.61 10.71 5.80
C ASP A 236 6.62 11.60 6.50
N LEU A 237 7.82 11.78 5.90
CA LEU A 237 8.86 12.62 6.49
C LEU A 237 8.45 14.10 6.53
N GLN A 238 7.94 14.62 5.42
CA GLN A 238 7.44 16.00 5.35
C GLN A 238 6.29 16.24 6.34
N PHE A 239 5.44 15.24 6.52
CA PHE A 239 4.34 15.32 7.48
C PHE A 239 4.84 15.28 8.92
N ILE A 240 5.87 14.45 9.23
CA ILE A 240 6.56 14.45 10.54
C ILE A 240 7.16 15.82 10.82
N GLU A 241 7.93 16.37 9.88
CA GLU A 241 8.56 17.70 10.01
C GLU A 241 7.52 18.79 10.32
N LYS A 242 6.36 18.75 9.67
CA LYS A 242 5.26 19.66 9.95
C LYS A 242 4.73 19.51 11.38
N ILE A 243 4.48 18.27 11.84
CA ILE A 243 3.99 17.99 13.20
C ILE A 243 5.03 18.43 14.25
N GLU A 244 6.31 18.12 14.03
CA GLU A 244 7.38 18.50 14.94
C GLU A 244 7.55 20.01 15.01
N GLY A 245 7.37 20.72 13.88
CA GLY A 245 7.33 22.18 13.84
C GLY A 245 6.18 22.78 14.63
N LEU A 246 4.99 22.16 14.61
CA LEU A 246 3.83 22.60 15.38
C LEU A 246 3.96 22.32 16.87
N SER A 247 4.52 21.16 17.25
CA SER A 247 4.64 20.71 18.64
C SER A 247 5.89 21.23 19.37
N GLY A 248 6.95 21.59 18.61
CA GLY A 248 8.27 21.87 19.15
C GLY A 248 9.00 20.66 19.72
N GLN A 249 8.54 19.43 19.44
CA GLN A 249 9.08 18.18 19.99
C GLN A 249 9.19 17.10 18.89
N ALA A 250 10.22 16.24 19.01
CA ALA A 250 10.36 15.08 18.15
C ALA A 250 9.21 14.08 18.38
N ILE A 251 8.59 13.64 17.29
CA ILE A 251 7.40 12.78 17.29
C ILE A 251 7.60 11.48 18.10
N ARG A 252 8.79 10.88 18.01
CA ARG A 252 9.14 9.67 18.78
C ARG A 252 9.23 9.94 20.27
N SER A 253 9.72 11.12 20.67
CA SER A 253 9.74 11.51 22.07
C SER A 253 8.31 11.62 22.62
N MET A 254 7.42 12.26 21.85
CA MET A 254 6.00 12.36 22.19
C MET A 254 5.32 10.99 22.27
N TYR A 255 5.58 10.10 21.31
CA TYR A 255 5.05 8.73 21.30
C TYR A 255 5.50 7.94 22.53
N ASN A 256 6.80 7.97 22.86
CA ASN A 256 7.33 7.31 24.04
C ASN A 256 6.77 7.87 25.36
N GLN A 257 6.52 9.17 25.42
CA GLN A 257 5.86 9.79 26.58
C GLN A 257 4.39 9.38 26.68
N TRP A 258 3.68 9.30 25.55
CA TRP A 258 2.30 8.84 25.48
C TRP A 258 2.15 7.40 26.01
N LEU A 259 3.07 6.48 25.61
CA LEU A 259 3.10 5.11 26.10
C LEU A 259 3.33 5.05 27.62
N ARG A 260 4.28 5.82 28.16
CA ARG A 260 4.58 5.85 29.60
C ARG A 260 3.40 6.35 30.45
N ASN A 261 2.57 7.20 29.88
CA ASN A 261 1.39 7.74 30.57
C ASN A 261 0.21 6.77 30.63
N GLY A 262 0.39 5.50 30.21
CA GLY A 262 -0.63 4.46 30.28
C GLY A 262 -1.85 4.71 29.39
N LYS A 263 -1.71 5.53 28.33
CA LYS A 263 -2.77 5.79 27.36
C LYS A 263 -2.79 4.74 26.24
N ASP A 264 -2.49 3.50 26.59
CA ASP A 264 -2.35 2.36 25.69
C ASP A 264 -3.67 1.65 25.35
N LYS A 265 -4.81 2.10 25.93
CA LYS A 265 -6.12 1.59 25.54
C LYS A 265 -6.41 1.97 24.09
N ILE A 266 -6.61 0.95 23.26
CA ILE A 266 -6.94 1.12 21.85
C ILE A 266 -8.43 1.36 21.71
N ASP A 267 -8.79 2.53 21.15
CA ASP A 267 -10.17 2.92 20.88
C ASP A 267 -10.48 2.87 19.35
N LEU A 268 -9.43 2.82 18.50
CA LEU A 268 -9.60 2.71 17.06
C LEU A 268 -10.13 1.32 16.68
N LYS A 269 -11.00 1.28 15.69
CA LYS A 269 -11.44 0.05 15.05
C LYS A 269 -10.55 -0.23 13.86
N PHE A 270 -9.94 -1.40 13.84
CA PHE A 270 -9.09 -1.88 12.76
C PHE A 270 -9.81 -2.93 11.92
N LYS A 271 -9.64 -2.87 10.61
CA LYS A 271 -10.28 -3.79 9.68
C LYS A 271 -9.66 -5.18 9.78
N SER A 272 -10.48 -6.19 10.06
CA SER A 272 -10.05 -7.59 10.00
C SER A 272 -10.31 -8.15 8.62
N ARG A 273 -9.27 -8.73 8.01
CA ARG A 273 -9.32 -9.27 6.64
C ARG A 273 -9.05 -10.77 6.68
N LYS A 274 -9.74 -11.52 5.81
CA LYS A 274 -9.53 -12.98 5.64
C LYS A 274 -9.40 -13.32 4.18
N VAL A 275 -8.48 -14.21 3.85
CA VAL A 275 -8.27 -14.71 2.49
C VAL A 275 -8.51 -16.21 2.43
N LEU A 276 -9.17 -16.65 1.37
CA LEU A 276 -9.41 -18.06 1.03
C LEU A 276 -9.12 -18.24 -0.46
N PRO A 277 -7.84 -18.56 -0.82
CA PRO A 277 -7.47 -18.72 -2.21
C PRO A 277 -8.23 -19.86 -2.88
N ASP A 278 -8.78 -19.59 -4.06
CA ASP A 278 -9.46 -20.58 -4.89
C ASP A 278 -8.41 -21.53 -5.53
N VAL A 279 -8.74 -22.82 -5.58
CA VAL A 279 -7.85 -23.89 -6.11
C VAL A 279 -8.45 -24.42 -7.40
N ILE A 280 -7.63 -24.56 -8.44
CA ILE A 280 -7.98 -25.26 -9.67
C ILE A 280 -7.70 -26.76 -9.55
#